data_d52caa9177bea019bcac58e5b3218a38
#
_entry.id   d52caa9177bea019bcac58e5b3218a38
#
_cell.length_a   1.000
_cell.length_b   1.000
_cell.length_c   1.000
_cell.angle_alpha   90.00
_cell.angle_beta   90.00
_cell.angle_gamma   90.00
#
_symmetry.space_group_name_H-M   'P 1'
#
loop_
_entity.id
_entity.type
_entity.pdbx_description
1 polymer ?
#
loop_
_entity_poly.entity_id
_entity_poly.type
_entity_poly.pdbx_seq_one_letter_code
_entity_poly.pdbx_strand_id
1 'polypeptide(L)'
;RRPPRATLSLFRRQRQMCIRDSVRVVRLPRHGASCPVAIAVSCSADRQALAKITRDGVFLEQLETDPARFTPEVTDDDVDSSEAVRIDLNRPMDEIRAELSRYPVKTRLSLTGPLVVARDIAHAKIKERLDAGEPMPDYLRNHPVYYAGPAKTPEGMPSGSFGPTTAGRMDSYVDLFQSHGGSMIMIAKGNRSQQVTDACKKYGGFYLGSIGGPAAVLAKENIKKVELLEYPELGMEAIYRIEVEDFPAFILVDDKGNDFFKQLM
;
A
#
# COMPACT_ATOMS: atom_id res chain seq x y z
N ARG A 1 -39.17 -4.84 12.22
CA ARG A 1 -38.95 -5.42 10.86
C ARG A 1 -37.55 -5.03 10.43
N ARG A 2 -36.67 -6.01 10.15
CA ARG A 2 -35.35 -5.76 9.56
C ARG A 2 -35.57 -5.20 8.15
N PRO A 3 -34.84 -4.15 7.74
CA PRO A 3 -34.89 -3.67 6.36
C PRO A 3 -34.38 -4.77 5.42
N PRO A 4 -34.89 -4.84 4.18
CA PRO A 4 -34.47 -5.84 3.21
C PRO A 4 -32.96 -5.65 2.95
N ARG A 5 -32.23 -6.76 2.93
CA ARG A 5 -30.82 -6.78 2.52
C ARG A 5 -30.77 -6.33 1.06
N ALA A 6 -30.32 -5.12 0.81
CA ALA A 6 -30.01 -4.68 -0.54
C ALA A 6 -28.95 -5.63 -1.13
N THR A 7 -29.28 -6.22 -2.27
CA THR A 7 -28.40 -7.17 -2.94
C THR A 7 -27.23 -6.40 -3.55
N LEU A 8 -26.15 -6.31 -2.81
CA LEU A 8 -24.91 -5.61 -3.15
C LEU A 8 -24.03 -6.37 -4.15
N SER A 9 -24.62 -7.23 -5.00
CA SER A 9 -23.85 -8.05 -5.94
C SER A 9 -23.19 -7.27 -7.09
N LEU A 10 -23.66 -6.08 -7.42
CA LEU A 10 -23.17 -5.27 -8.55
C LEU A 10 -21.96 -4.39 -8.22
N PHE A 11 -21.69 -4.12 -6.96
CA PHE A 11 -20.57 -3.24 -6.55
C PHE A 11 -19.28 -3.97 -6.15
N ARG A 12 -19.23 -5.28 -6.23
CA ARG A 12 -18.06 -6.09 -5.86
C ARG A 12 -16.85 -5.94 -6.80
N ARG A 13 -16.99 -5.26 -7.92
CA ARG A 13 -15.91 -5.10 -8.90
C ARG A 13 -15.17 -3.76 -8.83
N GLN A 14 -15.58 -2.85 -7.98
CA GLN A 14 -14.82 -1.62 -7.79
C GLN A 14 -13.72 -1.82 -6.76
N ARG A 15 -12.52 -1.61 -7.21
CA ARG A 15 -11.26 -1.62 -6.50
C ARG A 15 -11.30 -0.65 -5.32
N GLN A 16 -11.68 -1.16 -4.17
CA GLN A 16 -11.68 -0.38 -2.95
C GLN A 16 -10.51 -0.82 -2.09
N MET A 17 -9.82 0.15 -1.53
CA MET A 17 -8.72 -0.01 -0.58
C MET A 17 -9.11 -0.86 0.63
N CYS A 18 -10.40 -0.91 0.92
CA CYS A 18 -10.97 -1.63 2.05
C CYS A 18 -12.17 -2.44 1.56
N ILE A 19 -12.26 -3.68 1.98
CA ILE A 19 -13.46 -4.50 1.79
C ILE A 19 -14.55 -3.93 2.69
N ARG A 20 -15.73 -3.71 2.14
CA ARG A 20 -16.89 -3.30 2.94
C ARG A 20 -17.54 -4.53 3.56
N ASP A 21 -17.39 -4.66 4.85
CA ASP A 21 -17.95 -5.77 5.60
C ASP A 21 -19.44 -5.55 5.92
N SER A 22 -19.86 -4.29 6.04
CA SER A 22 -21.22 -3.95 6.35
C SER A 22 -21.69 -2.62 5.74
N VAL A 23 -22.99 -2.54 5.48
CA VAL A 23 -23.68 -1.29 5.17
C VAL A 23 -24.68 -1.04 6.28
N ARG A 24 -24.61 0.13 6.89
CA ARG A 24 -25.56 0.57 7.90
C ARG A 24 -26.38 1.74 7.37
N VAL A 25 -27.69 1.65 7.47
CA VAL A 25 -28.62 2.74 7.17
C VAL A 25 -29.19 3.21 8.49
N VAL A 26 -28.95 4.46 8.85
CA VAL A 26 -29.51 5.10 10.04
C VAL A 26 -30.60 6.06 9.58
N ARG A 27 -31.82 5.81 10.04
CA ARG A 27 -32.95 6.71 9.83
C ARG A 27 -33.21 7.47 11.13
N LEU A 28 -33.17 8.78 11.06
CA LEU A 28 -33.51 9.62 12.18
C LEU A 28 -35.04 9.56 12.43
N PRO A 29 -35.49 9.48 13.69
CA PRO A 29 -36.90 9.35 14.04
C PRO A 29 -37.72 10.61 13.75
N ARG A 30 -37.06 11.76 13.65
CA ARG A 30 -37.68 13.06 13.34
C ARG A 30 -36.78 13.83 12.37
N HIS A 31 -37.38 14.38 11.36
CA HIS A 31 -36.76 15.29 10.37
C HIS A 31 -37.79 16.35 9.98
N GLY A 32 -37.33 17.52 9.62
CA GLY A 32 -38.17 18.60 9.09
C GLY A 32 -38.66 18.29 7.66
N ALA A 33 -39.12 19.32 6.97
CA ALA A 33 -39.59 19.22 5.59
C ALA A 33 -38.46 18.91 4.57
N SER A 34 -37.20 18.94 4.97
CA SER A 34 -36.03 18.57 4.18
C SER A 34 -35.63 17.12 4.41
N CYS A 35 -35.04 16.48 3.41
CA CYS A 35 -34.49 15.13 3.50
C CYS A 35 -32.95 15.22 3.49
N PRO A 36 -32.31 15.55 4.63
CA PRO A 36 -30.86 15.55 4.69
C PRO A 36 -30.32 14.15 4.50
N VAL A 37 -29.34 14.00 3.61
CA VAL A 37 -28.62 12.75 3.37
C VAL A 37 -27.16 13.00 3.64
N ALA A 38 -26.57 12.15 4.46
CA ALA A 38 -25.11 12.10 4.66
C ALA A 38 -24.59 10.71 4.33
N ILE A 39 -23.47 10.66 3.64
CA ILE A 39 -22.76 9.43 3.34
C ILE A 39 -21.41 9.50 4.03
N ALA A 40 -21.11 8.48 4.84
CA ALA A 40 -19.82 8.32 5.48
C ALA A 40 -19.22 6.97 5.11
N VAL A 41 -17.91 6.93 4.92
CA VAL A 41 -17.15 5.70 4.64
C VAL A 41 -16.03 5.60 5.66
N SER A 42 -15.95 4.47 6.34
CA SER A 42 -14.86 4.15 7.27
C SER A 42 -13.92 3.11 6.68
N CYS A 43 -12.69 3.05 7.22
CA CYS A 43 -11.74 1.99 6.91
C CYS A 43 -12.25 0.66 7.47
N SER A 44 -11.93 -0.46 6.80
CA SER A 44 -12.25 -1.82 7.27
C SER A 44 -11.41 -2.26 8.47
N ALA A 45 -10.35 -1.53 8.82
CA ALA A 45 -9.68 -1.72 10.10
C ALA A 45 -10.70 -1.45 11.22
N ASP A 46 -10.96 -2.42 12.05
CA ASP A 46 -11.94 -2.32 13.14
C ASP A 46 -11.42 -1.39 14.25
N ARG A 47 -11.62 -0.09 14.04
CA ARG A 47 -11.19 0.99 14.93
C ARG A 47 -12.38 1.77 15.48
N GLN A 48 -13.52 1.13 15.58
CA GLN A 48 -14.75 1.76 16.06
C GLN A 48 -15.36 0.92 17.17
N ALA A 49 -16.00 1.58 18.10
CA ALA A 49 -16.82 0.96 19.13
C ALA A 49 -18.26 1.47 19.02
N LEU A 50 -19.21 0.64 19.34
CA LEU A 50 -20.59 1.08 19.48
C LEU A 50 -20.71 1.94 20.73
N ALA A 51 -21.32 3.12 20.59
CA ALA A 51 -21.59 4.01 21.69
C ALA A 51 -23.08 4.36 21.74
N LYS A 52 -23.58 4.53 22.94
CA LYS A 52 -24.92 5.05 23.22
C LYS A 52 -24.80 6.28 24.11
N ILE A 53 -25.33 7.39 23.65
CA ILE A 53 -25.36 8.64 24.42
C ILE A 53 -26.81 8.85 24.88
N THR A 54 -26.98 8.99 26.18
CA THR A 54 -28.27 9.27 26.84
C THR A 54 -28.14 10.46 27.78
N ARG A 55 -29.24 10.82 28.45
CA ARG A 55 -29.20 11.82 29.52
C ARG A 55 -28.37 11.36 30.73
N ASP A 56 -28.24 10.04 30.90
CA ASP A 56 -27.57 9.44 32.05
C ASP A 56 -26.06 9.24 31.83
N GLY A 57 -25.59 9.45 30.60
CA GLY A 57 -24.16 9.35 30.27
C GLY A 57 -23.85 8.81 28.89
N VAL A 58 -22.57 8.54 28.66
CA VAL A 58 -22.01 7.91 27.47
C VAL A 58 -21.66 6.47 27.83
N PHE A 59 -22.25 5.54 27.10
CA PHE A 59 -22.02 4.10 27.25
C PHE A 59 -21.30 3.59 26.00
N LEU A 60 -20.14 2.98 26.19
CA LEU A 60 -19.37 2.32 25.12
C LEU A 60 -19.60 0.81 25.19
N GLU A 61 -19.59 0.17 24.03
CA GLU A 61 -19.45 -1.27 23.95
C GLU A 61 -18.16 -1.69 24.65
N GLN A 62 -18.19 -2.81 25.36
CA GLN A 62 -16.99 -3.34 26.00
C GLN A 62 -15.94 -3.65 24.94
N LEU A 63 -14.79 -3.00 25.06
CA LEU A 63 -13.63 -3.29 24.21
C LEU A 63 -12.86 -4.49 24.76
N GLU A 64 -12.17 -5.19 23.88
CA GLU A 64 -11.22 -6.22 24.32
C GLU A 64 -10.11 -5.56 25.16
N THR A 65 -9.93 -6.04 26.37
CA THR A 65 -8.95 -5.52 27.33
C THR A 65 -7.65 -6.33 27.35
N ASP A 66 -7.67 -7.52 26.77
CA ASP A 66 -6.49 -8.38 26.63
C ASP A 66 -6.37 -8.91 25.18
N PRO A 67 -6.02 -8.04 24.24
CA PRO A 67 -5.88 -8.44 22.83
C PRO A 67 -4.74 -9.43 22.62
N ALA A 68 -3.76 -9.46 23.52
CA ALA A 68 -2.60 -10.36 23.42
C ALA A 68 -2.99 -11.85 23.46
N ARG A 69 -4.11 -12.20 24.10
CA ARG A 69 -4.63 -13.58 24.15
C ARG A 69 -4.97 -14.19 22.78
N PHE A 70 -5.14 -13.34 21.75
CA PHE A 70 -5.42 -13.78 20.38
C PHE A 70 -4.16 -13.87 19.52
N THR A 71 -3.02 -13.41 20.03
CA THR A 71 -1.75 -13.56 19.33
C THR A 71 -1.09 -14.87 19.76
N PRO A 72 -0.50 -15.63 18.82
CA PRO A 72 0.33 -16.76 19.22
C PRO A 72 1.48 -16.28 20.11
N GLU A 73 1.88 -17.10 21.07
CA GLU A 73 3.12 -16.86 21.79
C GLU A 73 4.28 -16.85 20.79
N VAL A 74 4.90 -15.69 20.63
CA VAL A 74 6.09 -15.51 19.80
C VAL A 74 7.28 -15.66 20.73
N THR A 75 8.05 -16.71 20.50
CA THR A 75 9.32 -16.93 21.21
C THR A 75 10.46 -16.24 20.48
N ASP A 76 11.59 -16.02 21.15
CA ASP A 76 12.78 -15.44 20.50
C ASP A 76 13.27 -16.33 19.33
N ASP A 77 12.97 -17.63 19.36
CA ASP A 77 13.27 -18.58 18.27
C ASP A 77 12.37 -18.38 17.04
N ASP A 78 11.19 -17.77 17.20
CA ASP A 78 10.28 -17.45 16.09
C ASP A 78 10.69 -16.13 15.38
N VAL A 79 11.56 -15.33 16.00
CA VAL A 79 12.10 -14.12 15.39
C VAL A 79 13.26 -14.51 14.50
N ASP A 80 13.03 -14.51 13.20
CA ASP A 80 14.09 -14.71 12.21
C ASP A 80 15.18 -13.65 12.41
N SER A 81 16.28 -14.05 13.07
CA SER A 81 17.45 -13.23 13.34
C SER A 81 18.39 -13.13 12.14
N SER A 82 18.01 -13.67 10.98
CA SER A 82 18.81 -13.57 9.77
C SER A 82 19.09 -12.12 9.41
N GLU A 83 20.33 -11.82 9.07
CA GLU A 83 20.73 -10.50 8.62
C GLU A 83 19.99 -10.16 7.32
N ALA A 84 19.45 -8.94 7.23
CA ALA A 84 18.76 -8.50 6.02
C ALA A 84 19.75 -8.39 4.85
N VAL A 85 19.36 -8.89 3.68
CA VAL A 85 20.16 -8.78 2.46
C VAL A 85 20.20 -7.32 2.03
N ARG A 86 21.40 -6.77 1.88
CA ARG A 86 21.60 -5.38 1.43
C ARG A 86 21.50 -5.31 -0.08
N ILE A 87 20.62 -4.43 -0.57
CA ILE A 87 20.41 -4.18 -2.00
C ILE A 87 20.72 -2.72 -2.29
N ASP A 88 21.72 -2.51 -3.14
CA ASP A 88 22.07 -1.17 -3.67
C ASP A 88 21.19 -0.86 -4.88
N LEU A 89 20.36 0.17 -4.74
CA LEU A 89 19.43 0.65 -5.78
C LEU A 89 20.05 1.66 -6.74
N ASN A 90 21.34 2.03 -6.57
CA ASN A 90 22.05 2.89 -7.50
C ASN A 90 22.51 2.15 -8.76
N ARG A 91 22.40 0.83 -8.78
CA ARG A 91 22.75 -0.02 -9.93
C ARG A 91 21.65 -0.02 -11.01
N PRO A 92 21.98 -0.43 -12.24
CA PRO A 92 20.98 -0.66 -13.27
C PRO A 92 19.87 -1.61 -12.81
N MET A 93 18.63 -1.34 -13.24
CA MET A 93 17.45 -2.12 -12.85
C MET A 93 17.61 -3.63 -13.12
N ASP A 94 18.22 -4.00 -14.24
CA ASP A 94 18.42 -5.40 -14.61
C ASP A 94 19.38 -6.13 -13.65
N GLU A 95 20.40 -5.43 -13.14
CA GLU A 95 21.32 -5.99 -12.15
C GLU A 95 20.62 -6.19 -10.80
N ILE A 96 19.79 -5.20 -10.37
CA ILE A 96 19.01 -5.30 -9.15
C ILE A 96 18.04 -6.48 -9.24
N ARG A 97 17.34 -6.63 -10.35
CA ARG A 97 16.42 -7.76 -10.59
C ARG A 97 17.14 -9.10 -10.59
N ALA A 98 18.29 -9.18 -11.27
CA ALA A 98 19.11 -10.39 -11.30
C ALA A 98 19.61 -10.79 -9.89
N GLU A 99 19.89 -9.82 -9.04
CA GLU A 99 20.23 -10.09 -7.64
C GLU A 99 19.02 -10.56 -6.85
N LEU A 100 17.89 -9.87 -6.91
CA LEU A 100 16.66 -10.27 -6.21
C LEU A 100 16.20 -11.66 -6.61
N SER A 101 16.39 -12.07 -7.86
CA SER A 101 16.04 -13.41 -8.36
C SER A 101 16.78 -14.56 -7.66
N ARG A 102 17.86 -14.29 -6.95
CA ARG A 102 18.63 -15.29 -6.18
C ARG A 102 17.96 -15.65 -4.86
N TYR A 103 17.06 -14.80 -4.37
CA TYR A 103 16.49 -14.95 -3.04
C TYR A 103 15.02 -15.41 -3.13
N PRO A 104 14.59 -16.30 -2.21
CA PRO A 104 13.20 -16.75 -2.16
C PRO A 104 12.28 -15.65 -1.60
N VAL A 105 10.96 -15.82 -1.76
CA VAL A 105 9.95 -15.05 -1.02
C VAL A 105 10.19 -15.15 0.48
N LYS A 106 9.80 -14.15 1.25
CA LYS A 106 10.07 -13.89 2.67
C LYS A 106 11.46 -13.33 2.98
N THR A 107 12.42 -13.36 2.07
CA THR A 107 13.74 -12.78 2.32
C THR A 107 13.62 -11.33 2.77
N ARG A 108 14.27 -11.01 3.89
CA ARG A 108 14.38 -9.65 4.42
C ARG A 108 15.42 -8.88 3.63
N LEU A 109 15.07 -7.64 3.27
CA LEU A 109 15.93 -6.75 2.49
C LEU A 109 16.17 -5.45 3.24
N SER A 110 17.35 -4.90 3.06
CA SER A 110 17.73 -3.53 3.43
C SER A 110 18.08 -2.78 2.14
N LEU A 111 17.22 -1.84 1.74
CA LEU A 111 17.34 -1.13 0.46
C LEU A 111 18.02 0.21 0.68
N THR A 112 19.02 0.54 -0.16
CA THR A 112 19.72 1.84 -0.13
C THR A 112 19.84 2.40 -1.54
N GLY A 113 19.43 3.66 -1.73
CA GLY A 113 19.48 4.38 -3.01
C GLY A 113 18.15 5.00 -3.40
N PRO A 114 17.94 5.32 -4.70
CA PRO A 114 16.78 6.03 -5.18
C PRO A 114 15.54 5.15 -5.33
N LEU A 115 14.39 5.69 -4.92
CA LEU A 115 13.05 5.15 -5.18
C LEU A 115 12.20 6.23 -5.85
N VAL A 116 11.32 5.83 -6.75
CA VAL A 116 10.25 6.68 -7.27
C VAL A 116 8.98 6.42 -6.48
N VAL A 117 8.34 7.48 -6.04
CA VAL A 117 7.08 7.41 -5.29
C VAL A 117 5.95 7.78 -6.23
N ALA A 118 5.01 6.86 -6.41
CA ALA A 118 3.82 7.06 -7.22
C ALA A 118 2.69 6.18 -6.71
N ARG A 119 1.46 6.70 -6.73
CA ARG A 119 0.28 5.92 -6.37
C ARG A 119 -0.91 6.27 -7.26
N ASP A 120 -2.13 6.13 -6.82
CA ASP A 120 -3.37 6.10 -7.60
C ASP A 120 -3.48 7.07 -8.76
N ILE A 121 -3.47 8.39 -8.49
CA ILE A 121 -3.68 9.41 -9.52
C ILE A 121 -2.46 9.46 -10.45
N ALA A 122 -1.24 9.34 -9.89
CA ALA A 122 -0.03 9.30 -10.69
C ALA A 122 -0.04 8.10 -11.67
N HIS A 123 -0.46 6.90 -11.22
CA HIS A 123 -0.59 5.75 -12.10
C HIS A 123 -1.63 5.97 -13.21
N ALA A 124 -2.76 6.61 -12.89
CA ALA A 124 -3.77 6.95 -13.88
C ALA A 124 -3.20 7.91 -14.93
N LYS A 125 -2.45 8.95 -14.51
CA LYS A 125 -1.80 9.91 -15.42
C LYS A 125 -0.77 9.24 -16.34
N ILE A 126 0.06 8.35 -15.80
CA ILE A 126 1.01 7.60 -16.62
C ILE A 126 0.28 6.70 -17.61
N LYS A 127 -0.82 6.04 -17.19
CA LYS A 127 -1.63 5.25 -18.10
C LYS A 127 -2.21 6.09 -19.24
N GLU A 128 -2.75 7.29 -18.95
CA GLU A 128 -3.26 8.21 -19.98
C GLU A 128 -2.18 8.54 -21.01
N ARG A 129 -0.94 8.78 -20.58
CA ARG A 129 0.21 9.03 -21.48
C ARG A 129 0.54 7.83 -22.35
N LEU A 130 0.60 6.63 -21.77
CA LEU A 130 0.83 5.39 -22.53
C LEU A 130 -0.30 5.14 -23.54
N ASP A 131 -1.56 5.36 -23.18
CA ASP A 131 -2.71 5.25 -24.08
C ASP A 131 -2.65 6.27 -25.23
N ALA A 132 -2.01 7.43 -25.01
CA ALA A 132 -1.73 8.43 -26.04
C ALA A 132 -0.50 8.11 -26.91
N GLY A 133 0.18 6.98 -26.66
CA GLY A 133 1.36 6.55 -27.41
C GLY A 133 2.68 7.16 -26.92
N GLU A 134 2.69 7.83 -25.77
CA GLU A 134 3.94 8.30 -25.16
C GLU A 134 4.73 7.13 -24.58
N PRO A 135 6.07 7.21 -24.54
CA PRO A 135 6.90 6.18 -23.94
C PRO A 135 6.73 6.16 -22.40
N MET A 136 7.02 5.00 -21.81
CA MET A 136 7.13 4.87 -20.35
C MET A 136 8.20 5.85 -19.83
N PRO A 137 7.90 6.68 -18.82
CA PRO A 137 8.88 7.60 -18.25
C PRO A 137 10.14 6.89 -17.73
N ASP A 138 11.31 7.46 -17.96
CA ASP A 138 12.60 6.85 -17.61
C ASP A 138 12.74 6.62 -16.10
N TYR A 139 12.19 7.50 -15.27
CA TYR A 139 12.23 7.30 -13.83
C TYR A 139 11.46 6.05 -13.38
N LEU A 140 10.38 5.63 -14.06
CA LEU A 140 9.68 4.37 -13.77
C LEU A 140 10.38 3.14 -14.36
N ARG A 141 11.22 3.33 -15.36
CA ARG A 141 12.03 2.25 -15.95
C ARG A 141 13.27 1.96 -15.12
N ASN A 142 13.88 3.02 -14.61
CA ASN A 142 15.21 2.95 -14.01
C ASN A 142 15.20 2.81 -12.48
N HIS A 143 14.04 2.98 -11.82
CA HIS A 143 13.96 2.93 -10.36
C HIS A 143 12.80 2.07 -9.87
N PRO A 144 12.94 1.41 -8.71
CA PRO A 144 11.82 0.78 -8.03
C PRO A 144 10.75 1.81 -7.66
N VAL A 145 9.48 1.37 -7.65
CA VAL A 145 8.34 2.25 -7.37
C VAL A 145 7.77 1.96 -6.00
N TYR A 146 7.81 2.95 -5.14
CA TYR A 146 7.21 2.91 -3.80
C TYR A 146 5.80 3.51 -3.85
N TYR A 147 4.79 2.69 -3.56
CA TYR A 147 3.40 3.13 -3.51
C TYR A 147 3.15 3.84 -2.18
N ALA A 148 3.32 5.14 -2.18
CA ALA A 148 3.21 5.97 -0.99
C ALA A 148 2.82 7.39 -1.36
N GLY A 149 2.58 8.22 -0.36
CA GLY A 149 2.39 9.66 -0.50
C GLY A 149 2.76 10.34 0.80
N PRO A 150 3.63 11.36 0.76
CA PRO A 150 4.10 12.04 1.95
C PRO A 150 2.96 12.80 2.64
N ALA A 151 2.90 12.74 3.96
CA ALA A 151 2.14 13.71 4.73
C ALA A 151 2.84 15.09 4.67
N LYS A 152 2.11 16.14 5.06
CA LYS A 152 2.70 17.48 5.14
C LYS A 152 3.98 17.46 5.96
N THR A 153 5.04 17.99 5.39
CA THR A 153 6.36 18.02 6.02
C THR A 153 6.37 18.99 7.20
N PRO A 154 6.72 18.54 8.42
CA PRO A 154 6.97 19.43 9.54
C PRO A 154 8.22 20.27 9.31
N GLU A 155 8.28 21.44 9.95
CA GLU A 155 9.46 22.31 9.88
C GLU A 155 10.73 21.60 10.37
N GLY A 156 11.81 21.73 9.62
CA GLY A 156 13.10 21.11 9.95
C GLY A 156 13.23 19.61 9.66
N MET A 157 12.19 18.98 9.07
CA MET A 157 12.22 17.56 8.72
C MET A 157 12.37 17.38 7.21
N PRO A 158 13.02 16.29 6.72
CA PRO A 158 13.11 16.01 5.29
C PRO A 158 11.77 15.63 4.68
N SER A 159 10.85 15.08 5.49
CA SER A 159 9.53 14.62 5.06
C SER A 159 8.58 14.51 6.26
N GLY A 160 7.28 14.59 5.99
CA GLY A 160 6.27 14.11 6.93
C GLY A 160 6.19 12.59 6.92
N SER A 161 5.25 12.02 7.67
CA SER A 161 5.00 10.57 7.70
C SER A 161 4.86 10.00 6.28
N PHE A 162 5.59 8.93 5.96
CA PHE A 162 5.76 8.43 4.58
C PHE A 162 5.67 6.91 4.53
N GLY A 163 4.51 6.38 4.88
CA GLY A 163 4.26 4.94 4.91
C GLY A 163 3.70 4.39 3.59
N PRO A 164 3.84 3.08 3.36
CA PRO A 164 3.32 2.42 2.17
C PRO A 164 1.79 2.43 2.14
N THR A 165 1.22 2.63 0.95
CA THR A 165 -0.21 2.45 0.71
C THR A 165 -0.53 1.00 0.33
N THR A 166 -1.82 0.66 0.30
CA THR A 166 -2.29 -0.67 -0.07
C THR A 166 -2.04 -0.96 -1.56
N ALA A 167 -1.28 -2.00 -1.84
CA ALA A 167 -0.79 -2.34 -3.17
C ALA A 167 -1.90 -2.67 -4.18
N GLY A 168 -2.92 -3.40 -3.77
CA GLY A 168 -4.00 -3.90 -4.64
C GLY A 168 -4.76 -2.83 -5.43
N ARG A 169 -4.62 -1.56 -5.05
CA ARG A 169 -5.21 -0.42 -5.78
C ARG A 169 -4.57 -0.22 -7.15
N MET A 170 -3.30 -0.53 -7.28
CA MET A 170 -2.52 -0.37 -8.51
C MET A 170 -2.43 -1.64 -9.35
N ASP A 171 -3.06 -2.75 -8.95
CA ASP A 171 -2.94 -4.03 -9.62
C ASP A 171 -3.23 -3.99 -11.12
N SER A 172 -4.19 -3.17 -11.52
CA SER A 172 -4.60 -3.06 -12.92
C SER A 172 -3.61 -2.37 -13.84
N TYR A 173 -2.65 -1.67 -13.27
CA TYR A 173 -1.63 -0.98 -14.06
C TYR A 173 -0.40 -1.86 -14.27
N VAL A 174 -0.20 -2.90 -13.46
CA VAL A 174 1.06 -3.65 -13.39
C VAL A 174 1.41 -4.32 -14.70
N ASP A 175 0.49 -5.08 -15.31
CA ASP A 175 0.77 -5.77 -16.58
C ASP A 175 1.14 -4.76 -17.69
N LEU A 176 0.37 -3.65 -17.80
CA LEU A 176 0.66 -2.59 -18.76
C LEU A 176 2.02 -1.94 -18.50
N PHE A 177 2.32 -1.56 -17.26
CA PHE A 177 3.57 -0.86 -16.96
C PHE A 177 4.79 -1.76 -17.15
N GLN A 178 4.72 -3.01 -16.69
CA GLN A 178 5.81 -3.97 -16.88
C GLN A 178 6.01 -4.34 -18.34
N SER A 179 4.95 -4.40 -19.16
CA SER A 179 5.09 -4.62 -20.61
C SER A 179 5.85 -3.51 -21.33
N HIS A 180 5.86 -2.28 -20.74
CA HIS A 180 6.65 -1.14 -21.22
C HIS A 180 7.98 -0.98 -20.46
N GLY A 181 8.39 -1.97 -19.68
CA GLY A 181 9.63 -1.96 -18.90
C GLY A 181 9.63 -1.05 -17.69
N GLY A 182 8.46 -0.56 -17.24
CA GLY A 182 8.33 0.29 -16.05
C GLY A 182 7.83 -0.48 -14.84
N SER A 183 8.04 0.07 -13.64
CA SER A 183 7.58 -0.50 -12.36
C SER A 183 7.95 -1.98 -12.17
N MET A 184 9.15 -2.34 -12.59
CA MET A 184 9.64 -3.72 -12.51
C MET A 184 9.80 -4.20 -11.07
N ILE A 185 10.08 -3.30 -10.14
CA ILE A 185 10.14 -3.55 -8.70
C ILE A 185 9.16 -2.60 -8.02
N MET A 186 8.16 -3.16 -7.34
CA MET A 186 7.12 -2.41 -6.65
C MET A 186 7.25 -2.62 -5.14
N ILE A 187 7.12 -1.55 -4.36
CA ILE A 187 7.20 -1.58 -2.89
C ILE A 187 5.90 -1.03 -2.33
N ALA A 188 5.19 -1.80 -1.50
CA ALA A 188 3.94 -1.37 -0.87
C ALA A 188 3.55 -2.27 0.31
N LYS A 189 2.30 -2.21 0.76
CA LYS A 189 1.76 -3.13 1.78
C LYS A 189 0.54 -3.90 1.28
N GLY A 190 0.28 -5.05 1.91
CA GLY A 190 -0.88 -5.92 1.61
C GLY A 190 -0.60 -6.91 0.48
N ASN A 191 -1.55 -7.80 0.25
CA ASN A 191 -1.47 -8.80 -0.81
C ASN A 191 -1.83 -8.19 -2.18
N ARG A 192 -1.52 -8.95 -3.23
CA ARG A 192 -1.81 -8.58 -4.62
C ARG A 192 -2.77 -9.59 -5.25
N SER A 193 -3.41 -9.20 -6.33
CA SER A 193 -4.21 -10.12 -7.16
C SER A 193 -3.32 -11.08 -7.97
N GLN A 194 -3.91 -12.19 -8.45
CA GLN A 194 -3.21 -13.16 -9.29
C GLN A 194 -2.56 -12.52 -10.53
N GLN A 195 -3.23 -11.54 -11.14
CA GLN A 195 -2.70 -10.86 -12.33
C GLN A 195 -1.33 -10.20 -12.10
N VAL A 196 -1.04 -9.76 -10.86
CA VAL A 196 0.28 -9.19 -10.53
C VAL A 196 1.34 -10.27 -10.42
N THR A 197 1.01 -11.41 -9.79
CA THR A 197 1.91 -12.57 -9.75
C THR A 197 2.24 -13.05 -11.17
N ASP A 198 1.22 -13.11 -12.04
CA ASP A 198 1.40 -13.53 -13.44
C ASP A 198 2.24 -12.52 -14.24
N ALA A 199 2.02 -11.20 -14.03
CA ALA A 199 2.82 -10.16 -14.66
C ALA A 199 4.29 -10.21 -14.18
N CYS A 200 4.53 -10.35 -12.88
CA CYS A 200 5.88 -10.50 -12.33
C CYS A 200 6.60 -11.70 -12.96
N LYS A 201 5.93 -12.84 -13.08
CA LYS A 201 6.47 -14.03 -13.73
C LYS A 201 6.76 -13.78 -15.22
N LYS A 202 5.84 -13.12 -15.92
CA LYS A 202 5.93 -12.88 -17.37
C LYS A 202 7.05 -11.91 -17.74
N TYR A 203 7.22 -10.85 -16.97
CA TYR A 203 8.14 -9.75 -17.28
C TYR A 203 9.39 -9.73 -16.40
N GLY A 204 9.50 -10.63 -15.42
CA GLY A 204 10.60 -10.69 -14.48
C GLY A 204 10.54 -9.57 -13.44
N GLY A 205 9.33 -9.23 -12.99
CA GLY A 205 9.12 -8.20 -11.97
C GLY A 205 9.11 -8.74 -10.56
N PHE A 206 9.11 -7.82 -9.58
CA PHE A 206 9.06 -8.14 -8.15
C PHE A 206 8.05 -7.27 -7.42
N TYR A 207 7.40 -7.85 -6.42
CA TYR A 207 6.67 -7.10 -5.41
C TYR A 207 7.32 -7.28 -4.05
N LEU A 208 7.74 -6.17 -3.47
CA LEU A 208 8.34 -6.10 -2.15
C LEU A 208 7.33 -5.52 -1.16
N GLY A 209 7.20 -6.18 -0.02
CA GLY A 209 6.39 -5.67 1.08
C GLY A 209 7.16 -4.73 1.97
N SER A 210 6.53 -3.66 2.41
CA SER A 210 7.05 -2.78 3.46
C SER A 210 6.05 -2.65 4.60
N ILE A 211 6.55 -2.38 5.81
CA ILE A 211 5.75 -2.33 7.02
C ILE A 211 4.96 -1.01 7.08
N GLY A 212 3.63 -1.10 7.22
CA GLY A 212 2.77 0.08 7.21
C GLY A 212 2.68 0.86 8.52
N GLY A 213 2.98 0.21 9.66
CA GLY A 213 2.88 0.82 10.99
C GLY A 213 3.87 1.95 11.25
N PRO A 214 5.16 1.77 11.03
CA PRO A 214 6.21 2.71 11.39
C PRO A 214 6.43 3.83 10.35
N ALA A 215 5.38 4.34 9.72
CA ALA A 215 5.49 5.35 8.65
C ALA A 215 6.27 6.62 9.05
N ALA A 216 6.16 7.04 10.31
CA ALA A 216 6.91 8.19 10.82
C ALA A 216 8.38 7.84 11.08
N VAL A 217 8.65 6.60 11.53
CA VAL A 217 10.01 6.09 11.74
C VAL A 217 10.73 5.95 10.40
N LEU A 218 10.08 5.34 9.39
CA LEU A 218 10.61 5.23 8.03
C LEU A 218 10.98 6.59 7.45
N ALA A 219 10.09 7.60 7.63
CA ALA A 219 10.34 8.96 7.16
C ALA A 219 11.54 9.61 7.85
N LYS A 220 11.73 9.37 9.14
CA LYS A 220 12.80 9.97 9.95
C LYS A 220 14.14 9.27 9.77
N GLU A 221 14.13 7.93 9.75
CA GLU A 221 15.36 7.14 9.83
C GLU A 221 15.86 6.67 8.47
N ASN A 222 14.95 6.34 7.55
CA ASN A 222 15.32 5.72 6.28
C ASN A 222 15.24 6.67 5.07
N ILE A 223 14.38 7.71 5.09
CA ILE A 223 14.26 8.64 3.97
C ILE A 223 15.15 9.84 4.20
N LYS A 224 16.16 10.01 3.35
CA LYS A 224 17.19 11.05 3.49
C LYS A 224 16.89 12.29 2.66
N LYS A 225 16.25 12.13 1.50
CA LYS A 225 15.91 13.23 0.58
C LYS A 225 14.57 12.95 -0.08
N VAL A 226 13.81 14.01 -0.32
CA VAL A 226 12.57 13.99 -1.10
C VAL A 226 12.62 15.07 -2.16
N GLU A 227 12.37 14.71 -3.41
CA GLU A 227 12.40 15.59 -4.55
C GLU A 227 11.13 15.39 -5.37
N LEU A 228 10.44 16.47 -5.72
CA LEU A 228 9.26 16.43 -6.58
C LEU A 228 9.69 16.27 -8.04
N LEU A 229 9.16 15.27 -8.75
CA LEU A 229 9.44 15.03 -10.16
C LEU A 229 8.34 15.57 -11.08
N GLU A 230 7.10 15.13 -10.88
CA GLU A 230 5.98 15.49 -11.76
C GLU A 230 4.67 15.69 -10.98
N TYR A 231 3.74 16.44 -11.55
CA TYR A 231 2.37 16.68 -11.07
C TYR A 231 2.30 17.35 -9.70
N PRO A 232 2.96 18.50 -9.49
CA PRO A 232 2.96 19.22 -8.20
C PRO A 232 1.56 19.55 -7.70
N GLU A 233 0.60 19.76 -8.59
CA GLU A 233 -0.79 20.04 -8.28
C GLU A 233 -1.51 18.89 -7.56
N LEU A 234 -1.00 17.67 -7.67
CA LEU A 234 -1.58 16.49 -7.02
C LEU A 234 -1.18 16.35 -5.54
N GLY A 235 -0.25 17.19 -5.05
CA GLY A 235 0.18 17.16 -3.65
C GLY A 235 0.73 15.78 -3.26
N MET A 236 0.12 15.11 -2.28
CA MET A 236 0.56 13.78 -1.83
C MET A 236 0.38 12.66 -2.88
N GLU A 237 -0.29 12.93 -3.98
CA GLU A 237 -0.45 12.03 -5.14
C GLU A 237 0.52 12.36 -6.28
N ALA A 238 1.36 13.40 -6.13
CA ALA A 238 2.41 13.75 -7.06
C ALA A 238 3.47 12.64 -7.16
N ILE A 239 4.30 12.70 -8.18
CA ILE A 239 5.43 11.79 -8.34
C ILE A 239 6.66 12.42 -7.68
N TYR A 240 7.26 11.66 -6.76
CA TYR A 240 8.49 12.08 -6.08
C TYR A 240 9.62 11.10 -6.38
N ARG A 241 10.84 11.58 -6.26
CA ARG A 241 12.04 10.77 -6.07
C ARG A 241 12.49 10.91 -4.62
N ILE A 242 12.78 9.80 -3.99
CA ILE A 242 13.31 9.77 -2.63
C ILE A 242 14.63 9.01 -2.63
N GLU A 243 15.54 9.43 -1.76
CA GLU A 243 16.76 8.67 -1.44
C GLU A 243 16.55 7.98 -0.10
N VAL A 244 16.75 6.67 -0.09
CA VAL A 244 16.59 5.87 1.13
C VAL A 244 17.90 5.22 1.54
N GLU A 245 18.03 4.97 2.85
CA GLU A 245 19.12 4.24 3.45
C GLU A 245 18.56 3.21 4.43
N ASP A 246 19.04 1.97 4.33
CA ASP A 246 18.61 0.84 5.13
C ASP A 246 17.07 0.68 5.21
N PHE A 247 16.39 0.94 4.10
CA PHE A 247 14.93 0.86 4.04
C PHE A 247 14.47 -0.61 4.09
N PRO A 248 13.66 -1.00 5.10
CA PRO A 248 13.26 -2.39 5.30
C PRO A 248 12.19 -2.81 4.30
N ALA A 249 12.43 -3.95 3.65
CA ALA A 249 11.48 -4.58 2.74
C ALA A 249 11.57 -6.11 2.79
N PHE A 250 10.61 -6.79 2.17
CA PHE A 250 10.56 -8.25 2.06
C PHE A 250 10.15 -8.64 0.65
N ILE A 251 10.71 -9.71 0.10
CA ILE A 251 10.22 -10.26 -1.17
C ILE A 251 8.89 -10.96 -0.92
N LEU A 252 7.80 -10.45 -1.50
CA LEU A 252 6.46 -11.02 -1.37
C LEU A 252 5.98 -11.72 -2.65
N VAL A 253 6.34 -11.20 -3.83
CA VAL A 253 6.15 -11.87 -5.12
C VAL A 253 7.44 -11.76 -5.91
N ASP A 254 7.90 -12.88 -6.46
CA ASP A 254 9.13 -12.95 -7.25
C ASP A 254 8.86 -13.10 -8.76
N ASP A 255 9.94 -13.04 -9.52
CA ASP A 255 9.98 -13.23 -10.98
C ASP A 255 9.67 -14.65 -11.45
N LYS A 256 9.57 -15.61 -10.53
CA LYS A 256 9.22 -17.02 -10.81
C LYS A 256 7.73 -17.28 -10.62
N GLY A 257 6.99 -16.30 -10.07
CA GLY A 257 5.57 -16.41 -9.77
C GLY A 257 5.28 -17.01 -8.40
N ASN A 258 6.27 -17.04 -7.50
CA ASN A 258 6.04 -17.37 -6.11
C ASN A 258 5.37 -16.19 -5.41
N ASP A 259 4.37 -16.48 -4.57
CA ASP A 259 3.58 -15.48 -3.86
C ASP A 259 3.47 -15.91 -2.39
N PHE A 260 4.01 -15.08 -1.50
CA PHE A 260 4.03 -15.30 -0.06
C PHE A 260 2.63 -15.56 0.51
N PHE A 261 1.64 -14.76 0.11
CA PHE A 261 0.29 -14.88 0.66
C PHE A 261 -0.42 -16.17 0.26
N LYS A 262 -0.07 -16.75 -0.89
CA LYS A 262 -0.62 -18.05 -1.31
C LYS A 262 -0.01 -19.22 -0.55
N GLN A 263 1.17 -19.05 0.00
CA GLN A 263 1.80 -20.08 0.83
C GLN A 263 1.21 -20.14 2.25
N LEU A 264 0.41 -19.13 2.63
CA LEU A 264 -0.25 -19.05 3.94
C LEU A 264 -1.69 -19.57 3.92
N MET A 265 -2.27 -19.75 2.73
CA MET A 265 -3.63 -20.31 2.52
C MET A 265 -3.56 -21.78 2.15
#